data_86565d498a64bd96b96c585120c9e550
#
_entry.id   86565d498a64bd96b96c585120c9e550
#
_cell.length_a   1.000
_cell.length_b   1.000
_cell.length_c   1.000
_cell.angle_alpha   90.00
_cell.angle_beta   90.00
_cell.angle_gamma   90.00
#
_symmetry.space_group_name_H-M   'P 1'
#
loop_
_entity.id
_entity.type
_entity.pdbx_description
1 polymer ?
#
loop_
_entity_poly.entity_id
_entity_poly.type
_entity_poly.pdbx_seq_one_letter_code
_entity_poly.pdbx_strand_id
1 'polypeptide(L)'
;PYRLEGDVRLPEKGGLSMFNYWKPLLTDYFMEEIKSRGGVLINLASGEMKDLFDWKRVEEEVRIVTPDFQVWKGGQLKTVVIYAKMCRGEMVRYIIKNRIERPEDLRGFSWEGFAFDEKRSTDSHLLFTLG
;
A
#
# COMPACT_ATOMS: atom_id res chain seq x y z
N PRO A 1 10.50 -3.12 -21.11
CA PRO A 1 9.20 -2.71 -20.59
C PRO A 1 9.07 -1.20 -20.57
N TYR A 2 7.92 -0.72 -20.92
CA TYR A 2 7.61 0.70 -20.91
C TYR A 2 7.45 1.20 -19.49
N ARG A 3 8.15 2.29 -19.18
CA ARG A 3 7.95 3.00 -17.92
C ARG A 3 7.48 4.42 -18.23
N LEU A 4 6.31 4.79 -17.73
CA LEU A 4 5.80 6.15 -17.81
C LEU A 4 6.09 6.87 -16.50
N GLU A 5 6.67 8.07 -16.61
CA GLU A 5 6.87 8.92 -15.46
C GLU A 5 5.58 9.68 -15.16
N GLY A 6 5.15 9.66 -13.91
CA GLY A 6 3.89 10.28 -13.50
C GLY A 6 3.88 11.81 -13.56
N ASP A 7 5.05 12.43 -13.63
CA ASP A 7 5.21 13.89 -13.74
C ASP A 7 5.26 14.41 -15.18
N VAL A 8 5.11 13.53 -16.18
CA VAL A 8 5.01 13.94 -17.58
C VAL A 8 3.81 14.88 -17.75
N ARG A 9 4.05 16.01 -18.43
CA ARG A 9 3.02 17.02 -18.67
C ARG A 9 2.19 16.66 -19.90
N LEU A 10 0.91 16.94 -19.84
CA LEU A 10 -0.05 16.69 -20.92
C LEU A 10 -0.51 18.02 -21.50
N PRO A 11 0.04 18.46 -22.65
CA PRO A 11 -0.31 19.76 -23.25
C PRO A 11 -1.81 19.90 -23.54
N GLU A 12 -2.44 18.84 -24.02
CA GLU A 12 -3.89 18.83 -24.32
C GLU A 12 -4.76 18.98 -23.08
N LYS A 13 -4.18 18.82 -21.89
CA LYS A 13 -4.88 18.90 -20.61
C LYS A 13 -4.40 20.12 -19.79
N GLY A 14 -4.05 21.20 -20.46
CA GLY A 14 -3.62 22.42 -19.80
C GLY A 14 -2.27 22.35 -19.10
N GLY A 15 -1.41 21.41 -19.50
CA GLY A 15 -0.09 21.21 -18.91
C GLY A 15 -0.09 20.46 -17.57
N LEU A 16 -1.21 19.84 -17.18
CA LEU A 16 -1.26 19.00 -15.98
C LEU A 16 -0.32 17.81 -16.12
N SER A 17 0.32 17.39 -15.03
CA SER A 17 1.07 16.14 -15.01
C SER A 17 0.11 14.94 -15.13
N MET A 18 0.64 13.77 -15.51
CA MET A 18 -0.17 12.56 -15.57
C MET A 18 -0.79 12.25 -14.20
N PHE A 19 -0.04 12.39 -13.12
CA PHE A 19 -0.59 12.20 -11.77
C PHE A 19 -1.75 13.16 -11.49
N ASN A 20 -1.59 14.44 -11.75
CA ASN A 20 -2.63 15.43 -11.47
C ASN A 20 -3.85 15.28 -12.37
N TYR A 21 -3.65 14.84 -13.61
CA TYR A 21 -4.78 14.57 -14.51
C TYR A 21 -5.59 13.37 -14.04
N TRP A 22 -4.92 12.26 -13.70
CA TRP A 22 -5.59 11.01 -13.36
C TRP A 22 -6.07 10.94 -11.90
N LYS A 23 -5.45 11.70 -10.99
CA LYS A 23 -5.74 11.63 -9.56
C LYS A 23 -7.23 11.70 -9.22
N PRO A 24 -8.01 12.72 -9.66
CA PRO A 24 -9.43 12.77 -9.31
C PRO A 24 -10.23 11.63 -9.92
N LEU A 25 -9.93 11.25 -11.17
CA LEU A 25 -10.64 10.17 -11.86
C LEU A 25 -10.39 8.82 -11.20
N LEU A 26 -9.14 8.52 -10.88
CA LEU A 26 -8.77 7.27 -10.20
C LEU A 26 -9.31 7.24 -8.78
N THR A 27 -9.25 8.35 -8.06
CA THR A 27 -9.78 8.43 -6.70
C THR A 27 -11.27 8.12 -6.68
N ASP A 28 -12.06 8.74 -7.54
CA ASP A 28 -13.49 8.47 -7.65
C ASP A 28 -13.79 7.01 -7.97
N TYR A 29 -13.08 6.45 -8.96
CA TYR A 29 -13.27 5.06 -9.39
C TYR A 29 -12.97 4.08 -8.26
N PHE A 30 -11.80 4.22 -7.62
CA PHE A 30 -11.40 3.30 -6.57
C PHE A 30 -12.21 3.47 -5.29
N MET A 31 -12.64 4.68 -4.97
CA MET A 31 -13.53 4.91 -3.84
C MET A 31 -14.84 4.13 -3.98
N GLU A 32 -15.44 4.19 -5.16
CA GLU A 32 -16.66 3.45 -5.46
C GLU A 32 -16.43 1.94 -5.34
N GLU A 33 -15.35 1.42 -5.93
CA GLU A 33 -15.00 0.01 -5.86
C GLU A 33 -14.73 -0.46 -4.43
N ILE A 34 -13.98 0.31 -3.64
CA ILE A 34 -13.68 -0.04 -2.26
C ILE A 34 -14.95 -0.08 -1.41
N LYS A 35 -15.82 0.91 -1.55
CA LYS A 35 -17.06 0.98 -0.81
C LYS A 35 -17.99 -0.17 -1.14
N SER A 36 -18.05 -0.58 -2.42
CA SER A 36 -18.89 -1.70 -2.85
C SER A 36 -18.41 -3.05 -2.32
N ARG A 37 -17.16 -3.13 -1.87
CA ARG A 37 -16.51 -4.35 -1.39
C ARG A 37 -16.24 -4.36 0.11
N GLY A 38 -16.94 -3.55 0.87
CA GLY A 38 -16.84 -3.54 2.34
C GLY A 38 -16.09 -2.36 2.94
N GLY A 39 -15.57 -1.43 2.13
CA GLY A 39 -14.99 -0.19 2.62
C GLY A 39 -13.60 -0.31 3.25
N VAL A 40 -12.84 -1.37 2.95
CA VAL A 40 -11.48 -1.58 3.47
C VAL A 40 -10.48 -1.67 2.32
N LEU A 41 -9.41 -0.91 2.41
CA LEU A 41 -8.30 -0.94 1.47
C LEU A 41 -7.03 -1.42 2.16
N ILE A 42 -6.42 -2.48 1.65
CA ILE A 42 -5.08 -2.90 2.06
C ILE A 42 -4.08 -2.18 1.16
N ASN A 43 -3.34 -1.24 1.74
CA ASN A 43 -2.39 -0.41 0.98
C ASN A 43 -1.02 -1.09 0.92
N LEU A 44 -0.73 -1.73 -0.21
CA LEU A 44 0.57 -2.33 -0.50
C LEU A 44 1.35 -1.54 -1.56
N ALA A 45 0.92 -0.31 -1.84
CA ALA A 45 1.58 0.54 -2.82
C ALA A 45 2.90 1.08 -2.26
N SER A 46 3.87 1.27 -3.16
CA SER A 46 5.13 1.92 -2.80
C SER A 46 4.94 3.42 -2.61
N GLY A 47 5.92 4.10 -2.00
CA GLY A 47 5.88 5.54 -1.82
C GLY A 47 5.79 6.34 -3.13
N GLU A 48 6.19 5.74 -4.25
CA GLU A 48 6.05 6.35 -5.57
C GLU A 48 4.58 6.57 -5.96
N MET A 49 3.66 5.82 -5.36
CA MET A 49 2.23 5.89 -5.67
C MET A 49 1.48 6.93 -4.82
N LYS A 50 2.18 7.68 -3.97
CA LYS A 50 1.56 8.68 -3.08
C LYS A 50 0.80 9.77 -3.83
N ASP A 51 1.21 10.08 -5.04
CA ASP A 51 0.60 11.13 -5.87
C ASP A 51 -0.48 10.61 -6.82
N LEU A 52 -0.71 9.29 -6.84
CA LEU A 52 -1.68 8.66 -7.74
C LEU A 52 -3.13 8.86 -7.28
N PHE A 53 -3.36 8.91 -5.97
CA PHE A 53 -4.69 9.09 -5.38
C PHE A 53 -4.70 10.30 -4.46
N ASP A 54 -5.87 10.85 -4.24
CA ASP A 54 -6.12 11.79 -3.15
C ASP A 54 -6.31 10.96 -1.86
N TRP A 55 -5.20 10.60 -1.22
CA TRP A 55 -5.18 9.74 -0.03
C TRP A 55 -5.95 10.32 1.14
N LYS A 56 -5.93 11.64 1.29
CA LYS A 56 -6.66 12.30 2.36
C LYS A 56 -8.17 12.06 2.24
N ARG A 57 -8.70 12.18 1.02
CA ARG A 57 -10.10 11.90 0.75
C ARG A 57 -10.41 10.42 0.96
N VAL A 58 -9.53 9.53 0.53
CA VAL A 58 -9.69 8.08 0.71
C VAL A 58 -9.71 7.72 2.20
N GLU A 59 -8.80 8.29 3.00
CA GLU A 59 -8.75 8.06 4.44
C GLU A 59 -10.01 8.50 5.18
N GLU A 60 -10.67 9.55 4.70
CA GLU A 60 -11.89 10.07 5.32
C GLU A 60 -13.11 9.17 5.09
N GLU A 61 -13.12 8.38 4.02
CA GLU A 61 -14.31 7.64 3.59
C GLU A 61 -14.18 6.12 3.69
N VAL A 62 -12.96 5.58 3.72
CA VAL A 62 -12.72 4.14 3.80
C VAL A 62 -11.62 3.83 4.81
N ARG A 63 -11.65 2.60 5.34
CA ARG A 63 -10.59 2.12 6.24
C ARG A 63 -9.38 1.72 5.41
N ILE A 64 -8.23 2.33 5.67
CA ILE A 64 -6.96 1.97 5.05
C ILE A 64 -6.12 1.22 6.06
N VAL A 65 -5.64 0.03 5.67
CA VAL A 65 -4.70 -0.77 6.45
C VAL A 65 -3.41 -0.88 5.65
N THR A 66 -2.31 -0.43 6.23
CA THR A 66 -1.01 -0.40 5.56
C THR A 66 -0.05 -1.37 6.21
N PRO A 67 0.26 -2.49 5.57
CA PRO A 67 1.39 -3.34 5.99
C PRO A 67 2.72 -2.65 5.71
N ASP A 68 3.65 -2.76 6.65
CA ASP A 68 4.98 -2.21 6.53
C ASP A 68 6.02 -3.28 6.89
N PHE A 69 7.16 -3.27 6.25
CA PHE A 69 8.19 -4.31 6.38
C PHE A 69 9.52 -3.66 6.67
N GLN A 70 10.05 -3.89 7.87
CA GLN A 70 11.28 -3.27 8.32
C GLN A 70 12.25 -4.31 8.90
N VAL A 71 13.53 -3.98 8.89
CA VAL A 71 14.62 -4.84 9.33
C VAL A 71 15.33 -4.17 10.52
N TRP A 72 15.61 -4.96 11.54
CA TRP A 72 16.44 -4.49 12.65
C TRP A 72 17.91 -4.41 12.21
N LYS A 73 18.48 -3.21 12.26
CA LYS A 73 19.90 -2.96 12.00
C LYS A 73 20.45 -2.00 13.04
N GLY A 74 21.45 -2.45 13.78
CA GLY A 74 22.09 -1.61 14.80
C GLY A 74 21.15 -1.11 15.88
N GLY A 75 20.15 -1.92 16.27
CA GLY A 75 19.16 -1.54 17.27
C GLY A 75 18.06 -0.62 16.75
N GLN A 76 18.00 -0.37 15.46
CA GLN A 76 16.99 0.49 14.83
C GLN A 76 16.26 -0.25 13.72
N LEU A 77 14.97 0.08 13.53
CA LEU A 77 14.19 -0.41 12.41
C LEU A 77 14.47 0.43 11.17
N LYS A 78 14.79 -0.24 10.07
CA LYS A 78 15.07 0.40 8.78
C LYS A 78 14.34 -0.31 7.65
N THR A 79 13.89 0.45 6.66
CA THR A 79 13.32 -0.11 5.45
C THR A 79 14.44 -0.49 4.48
N VAL A 80 14.50 -1.78 4.14
CA VAL A 80 15.35 -2.25 3.05
C VAL A 80 14.45 -2.38 1.83
N VAL A 81 14.63 -1.50 0.86
CA VAL A 81 13.69 -1.34 -0.26
C VAL A 81 13.42 -2.65 -1.00
N ILE A 82 14.45 -3.41 -1.31
CA ILE A 82 14.28 -4.67 -2.03
C ILE A 82 13.48 -5.70 -1.22
N TYR A 83 13.73 -5.79 0.09
CA TYR A 83 12.99 -6.71 0.95
C TYR A 83 11.54 -6.28 1.10
N ALA A 84 11.29 -4.98 1.30
CA ALA A 84 9.94 -4.46 1.38
C ALA A 84 9.14 -4.74 0.10
N LYS A 85 9.78 -4.58 -1.05
CA LYS A 85 9.16 -4.86 -2.34
C LYS A 85 8.79 -6.34 -2.49
N MET A 86 9.70 -7.23 -2.10
CA MET A 86 9.43 -8.68 -2.14
C MET A 86 8.33 -9.07 -1.16
N CYS A 87 8.34 -8.52 0.06
CA CYS A 87 7.31 -8.78 1.06
C CYS A 87 5.93 -8.34 0.60
N ARG A 88 5.82 -7.17 -0.05
CA ARG A 88 4.54 -6.71 -0.60
C ARG A 88 3.99 -7.69 -1.63
N GLY A 89 4.84 -8.17 -2.53
CA GLY A 89 4.45 -9.18 -3.51
C GLY A 89 4.02 -10.50 -2.87
N GLU A 90 4.75 -10.97 -1.89
CA GLU A 90 4.41 -12.20 -1.17
C GLU A 90 3.14 -12.05 -0.33
N MET A 91 2.89 -10.87 0.22
CA MET A 91 1.63 -10.61 0.92
C MET A 91 0.42 -10.65 -0.02
N VAL A 92 0.56 -10.11 -1.23
CA VAL A 92 -0.51 -10.23 -2.23
C VAL A 92 -0.80 -11.71 -2.52
N ARG A 93 0.23 -12.52 -2.69
CA ARG A 93 0.07 -13.96 -2.88
C ARG A 93 -0.61 -14.63 -1.70
N TYR A 94 -0.21 -14.26 -0.48
CA TYR A 94 -0.80 -14.77 0.76
C TYR A 94 -2.29 -14.46 0.83
N ILE A 95 -2.68 -13.23 0.53
CA ILE A 95 -4.07 -12.81 0.53
C ILE A 95 -4.89 -13.63 -0.45
N ILE A 96 -4.40 -13.79 -1.67
CA ILE A 96 -5.11 -14.52 -2.73
C ILE A 96 -5.19 -16.01 -2.40
N LYS A 97 -4.07 -16.59 -2.02
CA LYS A 97 -3.97 -18.03 -1.74
C LYS A 97 -4.87 -18.47 -0.57
N ASN A 98 -4.94 -17.66 0.47
CA ASN A 98 -5.69 -17.96 1.69
C ASN A 98 -7.07 -17.30 1.70
N ARG A 99 -7.47 -16.62 0.63
CA ARG A 99 -8.77 -15.94 0.51
C ARG A 99 -9.05 -15.02 1.69
N ILE A 100 -8.04 -14.21 2.05
CA ILE A 100 -8.15 -13.28 3.17
C ILE A 100 -9.22 -12.23 2.87
N GLU A 101 -10.21 -12.10 3.74
CA GLU A 101 -11.29 -11.12 3.61
C GLU A 101 -11.23 -10.07 4.71
N ARG A 102 -10.50 -10.32 5.80
CA ARG A 102 -10.41 -9.43 6.94
C ARG A 102 -8.96 -8.99 7.16
N PRO A 103 -8.72 -7.68 7.41
CA PRO A 103 -7.36 -7.19 7.65
C PRO A 103 -6.67 -7.85 8.84
N GLU A 104 -7.43 -8.27 9.84
CA GLU A 104 -6.91 -8.94 11.04
C GLU A 104 -6.21 -10.25 10.70
N ASP A 105 -6.64 -10.91 9.64
CA ASP A 105 -6.05 -12.20 9.21
C ASP A 105 -4.67 -12.02 8.56
N LEU A 106 -4.27 -10.79 8.24
CA LEU A 106 -2.92 -10.50 7.73
C LEU A 106 -1.85 -10.68 8.80
N ARG A 107 -2.21 -10.66 10.06
CA ARG A 107 -1.27 -10.83 11.18
C ARG A 107 -0.55 -12.18 11.17
N GLY A 108 -1.13 -13.17 10.52
CA GLY A 108 -0.52 -14.48 10.35
C GLY A 108 0.53 -14.57 9.26
N PHE A 109 0.72 -13.49 8.48
CA PHE A 109 1.71 -13.48 7.42
C PHE A 109 3.13 -13.56 7.98
N SER A 110 3.95 -14.42 7.36
CA SER A 110 5.40 -14.46 7.60
C SER A 110 6.08 -14.88 6.30
N TRP A 111 7.29 -14.38 6.08
CA TRP A 111 8.07 -14.71 4.90
C TRP A 111 9.54 -14.41 5.14
N GLU A 112 10.41 -15.41 4.93
CA GLU A 112 11.86 -15.28 5.05
C GLU A 112 12.32 -14.60 6.35
N GLY A 113 11.66 -14.94 7.47
CA GLY A 113 11.95 -14.38 8.79
C GLY A 113 11.21 -13.12 9.16
N PHE A 114 10.52 -12.47 8.22
CA PHE A 114 9.60 -11.38 8.56
C PHE A 114 8.38 -11.93 9.27
N ALA A 115 8.01 -11.32 10.39
CA ALA A 115 6.86 -11.69 11.17
C ALA A 115 6.19 -10.48 11.80
N PHE A 116 4.91 -10.61 12.12
CA PHE A 116 4.11 -9.54 12.69
C PHE A 116 4.66 -9.08 14.05
N ASP A 117 4.81 -7.77 14.20
CA ASP A 117 5.23 -7.14 15.45
C ASP A 117 4.03 -6.45 16.10
N GLU A 118 3.37 -7.14 17.02
CA GLU A 118 2.16 -6.65 17.68
C GLU A 118 2.41 -5.38 18.49
N LYS A 119 3.55 -5.29 19.15
CA LYS A 119 3.85 -4.15 20.03
C LYS A 119 3.99 -2.83 19.29
N ARG A 120 4.44 -2.88 18.02
CA ARG A 120 4.68 -1.70 17.19
C ARG A 120 3.61 -1.48 16.14
N SER A 121 2.58 -2.30 16.13
CA SER A 121 1.50 -2.22 15.15
C SER A 121 0.28 -1.53 15.75
N THR A 122 -0.53 -0.93 14.88
CA THR A 122 -1.85 -0.39 15.19
C THR A 122 -2.89 -1.08 14.32
N ASP A 123 -4.17 -0.74 14.48
CA ASP A 123 -5.22 -1.31 13.63
C ASP A 123 -5.11 -0.92 12.17
N SER A 124 -4.47 0.23 11.88
CA SER A 124 -4.30 0.73 10.50
C SER A 124 -2.89 0.58 9.97
N HIS A 125 -1.90 0.29 10.82
CA HIS A 125 -0.50 0.12 10.42
C HIS A 125 0.04 -1.18 10.99
N LEU A 126 0.22 -2.18 10.13
CA LEU A 126 0.70 -3.51 10.52
C LEU A 126 2.19 -3.62 10.22
N LEU A 127 3.00 -3.69 11.25
CA LEU A 127 4.45 -3.79 11.10
C LEU A 127 4.90 -5.25 11.12
N PHE A 128 5.71 -5.62 10.14
CA PHE A 128 6.38 -6.93 10.06
C PHE A 128 7.88 -6.70 10.12
N THR A 129 8.57 -7.37 11.01
CA THR A 129 10.00 -7.14 11.25
C THR A 129 10.81 -8.40 10.99
N LEU A 130 12.06 -8.17 10.54
CA LEU A 130 13.10 -9.19 10.40
C LEU A 130 14.25 -8.89 11.36
N GLY A 131 14.66 -9.89 12.08
CA GLY A 131 15.81 -9.77 12.99
C GLY A 131 15.53 -9.89 14.47
#